data_7ceb583dd0eeb1f438662a92a992a782
#
_entry.id   7ceb583dd0eeb1f438662a92a992a782
#
_cell.length_a   1.000
_cell.length_b   1.000
_cell.length_c   1.000
_cell.angle_alpha   90.00
_cell.angle_beta   90.00
_cell.angle_gamma   90.00
#
_symmetry.space_group_name_H-M   'P 1'
#
loop_
_entity.id
_entity.type
_entity.pdbx_description
1 polymer ?
#
loop_
_entity_poly.entity_id
_entity_poly.type
_entity_poly.pdbx_seq_one_letter_code
_entity_poly.pdbx_strand_id
1 'polypeptide(L)'
;GLSGLDSTNAAAAKGPIVDKKVRNNPEGWQRKACWNPVIYQIPGGDLVIYFKIGNKVADWTGWMVRSKDGGKTWSKREPLKEGFLGPIKNKPILRNGRLIAPTSIEEGGWRLYFEYSDDMGKTWKRTEYVKADEGVKAIQPAIMVLKDGRLAAVARTRSEHIGITYSSDNGETWSKLELIDTPNNNSGLDAVTLKDGRHVLICNDRPIPKGIKNGKGLRTPLSVMVSDDGVNWRHWITLEDSPISQYSYPSIIQTSDGKLHCIYTWRRQRIKHVVLDINKMKD
;
A
#
# COMPACT_ATOMS: atom_id res chain seq x y z
N GLY A 1 -24.49 15.17 14.08
CA GLY A 1 -23.78 16.30 14.61
C GLY A 1 -22.56 15.85 15.38
N LEU A 2 -21.36 15.82 14.74
CA LEU A 2 -20.08 15.67 15.42
C LEU A 2 -19.58 17.09 15.73
N SER A 3 -20.13 17.73 16.75
CA SER A 3 -19.57 18.92 17.38
C SER A 3 -18.73 18.47 18.56
N GLY A 4 -17.42 18.59 18.47
CA GLY A 4 -16.50 18.26 19.56
C GLY A 4 -15.09 17.84 19.13
N LEU A 5 -14.56 18.42 18.08
CA LEU A 5 -13.13 18.38 17.80
C LEU A 5 -12.57 19.79 18.01
N ASP A 6 -11.89 19.93 19.11
CA ASP A 6 -11.17 21.13 19.50
C ASP A 6 -10.19 21.58 18.43
N SER A 7 -10.43 22.74 17.85
CA SER A 7 -9.66 23.30 16.73
C SER A 7 -8.44 24.12 17.17
N THR A 8 -8.05 24.02 18.42
CA THR A 8 -6.92 24.78 18.96
C THR A 8 -5.71 23.87 19.16
N ASN A 9 -4.89 23.72 18.14
CA ASN A 9 -3.44 23.54 18.14
C ASN A 9 -2.93 22.96 16.81
N ALA A 10 -3.33 23.54 15.70
CA ALA A 10 -2.64 23.35 14.44
C ALA A 10 -1.72 24.54 14.20
N ALA A 11 -0.71 24.71 15.03
CA ALA A 11 0.46 25.43 14.60
C ALA A 11 1.00 24.68 13.38
N ALA A 12 0.81 25.26 12.20
CA ALA A 12 1.36 24.73 10.97
C ALA A 12 2.86 24.61 11.17
N ALA A 13 3.35 23.39 11.43
CA ALA A 13 4.75 23.11 11.28
C ALA A 13 5.05 23.39 9.80
N LYS A 14 5.55 24.58 9.53
CA LYS A 14 6.23 24.87 8.28
C LYS A 14 7.33 23.83 8.21
N GLY A 15 7.12 22.80 7.41
CA GLY A 15 8.16 21.84 7.09
C GLY A 15 9.39 22.64 6.66
N PRO A 16 10.61 22.16 6.89
CA PRO A 16 11.80 22.91 6.55
C PRO A 16 11.67 23.38 5.12
N ILE A 17 11.69 24.71 4.92
CA ILE A 17 11.79 25.28 3.59
C ILE A 17 13.10 24.77 3.06
N VAL A 18 13.05 23.76 2.20
CA VAL A 18 14.24 23.24 1.54
C VAL A 18 14.73 24.36 0.64
N ASP A 19 15.69 25.12 1.14
CA ASP A 19 16.35 26.18 0.39
C ASP A 19 16.81 25.59 -0.95
N LYS A 20 16.36 26.16 -2.05
CA LYS A 20 16.79 25.77 -3.40
C LYS A 20 18.30 25.85 -3.58
N LYS A 21 19.02 26.60 -2.74
CA LYS A 21 20.48 26.70 -2.72
C LYS A 21 21.21 25.49 -2.12
N VAL A 22 20.53 24.60 -1.37
CA VAL A 22 21.14 23.36 -0.86
C VAL A 22 21.25 22.27 -1.94
N ARG A 23 21.05 22.59 -3.21
CA ARG A 23 21.26 21.63 -4.31
C ARG A 23 22.74 21.29 -4.58
N ASN A 24 23.66 22.07 -4.10
CA ASN A 24 25.09 21.81 -4.20
C ASN A 24 25.62 21.30 -2.87
N ASN A 25 25.57 20.00 -2.67
CA ASN A 25 26.29 19.35 -1.60
C ASN A 25 27.79 19.35 -1.95
N PRO A 26 28.66 19.97 -1.13
CA PRO A 26 30.10 20.04 -1.39
C PRO A 26 30.79 18.67 -1.50
N GLU A 27 30.15 17.58 -1.07
CA GLU A 27 30.67 16.21 -1.15
C GLU A 27 30.28 15.47 -2.44
N GLY A 28 29.71 16.14 -3.44
CA GLY A 28 29.34 15.52 -4.72
C GLY A 28 28.17 14.53 -4.69
N TRP A 29 27.42 14.49 -3.58
CA TRP A 29 26.25 13.63 -3.43
C TRP A 29 25.11 14.12 -4.32
N GLN A 30 24.86 13.47 -5.42
CA GLN A 30 23.66 13.72 -6.22
C GLN A 30 22.44 13.22 -5.47
N ARG A 31 21.52 14.11 -5.13
CA ARG A 31 20.20 13.73 -4.60
C ARG A 31 19.42 12.99 -5.68
N LYS A 32 19.08 11.74 -5.41
CA LYS A 32 18.20 10.95 -6.27
C LYS A 32 16.78 10.94 -5.70
N ALA A 33 15.78 10.90 -6.57
CA ALA A 33 14.40 10.77 -6.14
C ALA A 33 14.19 9.42 -5.44
N CYS A 34 13.51 9.46 -4.28
CA CYS A 34 13.09 8.28 -3.54
C CYS A 34 11.58 8.14 -3.65
N TRP A 35 11.11 6.88 -3.79
CA TRP A 35 9.72 6.56 -4.09
C TRP A 35 9.19 5.48 -3.19
N ASN A 36 7.87 5.51 -2.99
CA ASN A 36 7.05 4.46 -2.39
C ASN A 36 7.69 3.81 -1.15
N PRO A 37 7.90 4.54 -0.05
CA PRO A 37 8.40 3.95 1.19
C PRO A 37 7.34 3.01 1.76
N VAL A 38 7.77 1.83 2.22
CA VAL A 38 6.95 0.86 2.93
C VAL A 38 7.66 0.50 4.22
N ILE A 39 7.07 0.85 5.36
CA ILE A 39 7.57 0.47 6.67
C ILE A 39 6.93 -0.85 7.11
N TYR A 40 7.72 -1.75 7.65
CA TYR A 40 7.24 -3.04 8.12
C TYR A 40 8.06 -3.53 9.32
N GLN A 41 7.35 -3.90 10.40
CA GLN A 41 7.96 -4.59 11.54
C GLN A 41 7.96 -6.08 11.24
N ILE A 42 9.13 -6.65 11.02
CA ILE A 42 9.27 -8.11 10.91
C ILE A 42 8.97 -8.69 12.29
N PRO A 43 7.99 -9.60 12.44
CA PRO A 43 7.69 -10.21 13.73
C PRO A 43 8.93 -10.89 14.35
N GLY A 44 9.31 -10.46 15.55
CA GLY A 44 10.52 -10.94 16.23
C GLY A 44 11.84 -10.46 15.62
N GLY A 45 11.82 -9.54 14.67
CA GLY A 45 12.98 -9.04 13.94
C GLY A 45 13.07 -7.52 13.85
N ASP A 46 13.77 -7.05 12.83
CA ASP A 46 14.04 -5.64 12.60
C ASP A 46 12.78 -4.89 12.12
N LEU A 47 12.70 -3.60 12.44
CA LEU A 47 11.84 -2.66 11.74
C LEU A 47 12.54 -2.25 10.43
N VAL A 48 11.88 -2.43 9.29
CA VAL A 48 12.47 -2.20 7.98
C VAL A 48 11.69 -1.14 7.22
N ILE A 49 12.39 -0.25 6.53
CA ILE A 49 11.79 0.62 5.51
C ILE A 49 12.35 0.20 4.15
N TYR A 50 11.48 -0.26 3.27
CA TYR A 50 11.76 -0.50 1.86
C TYR A 50 11.43 0.77 1.07
N PHE A 51 12.24 1.10 0.07
CA PHE A 51 12.00 2.24 -0.80
C PHE A 51 12.67 2.05 -2.16
N LYS A 52 12.37 2.90 -3.11
CA LYS A 52 12.94 2.85 -4.46
C LYS A 52 13.74 4.10 -4.71
N ILE A 53 14.84 3.96 -5.44
CA ILE A 53 15.67 5.08 -5.91
C ILE A 53 15.69 5.03 -7.43
N GLY A 54 15.39 6.17 -8.07
CA GLY A 54 15.44 6.33 -9.52
C GLY A 54 14.77 7.63 -9.95
N ASN A 55 15.15 8.16 -11.10
CA ASN A 55 14.59 9.41 -11.62
C ASN A 55 13.19 9.23 -12.20
N LYS A 56 12.90 8.07 -12.74
CA LYS A 56 11.60 7.64 -13.29
C LYS A 56 11.35 6.19 -12.92
N VAL A 57 10.12 5.72 -13.10
CA VAL A 57 9.67 4.36 -12.73
C VAL A 57 10.54 3.26 -13.36
N ALA A 58 10.93 3.45 -14.62
CA ALA A 58 11.77 2.50 -15.35
C ALA A 58 13.19 2.33 -14.76
N ASP A 59 13.67 3.34 -14.02
CA ASP A 59 15.01 3.35 -13.44
C ASP A 59 15.02 2.93 -11.96
N TRP A 60 13.88 2.47 -11.43
CA TRP A 60 13.78 2.13 -10.02
C TRP A 60 14.64 0.94 -9.65
N THR A 61 15.42 1.13 -8.60
CA THR A 61 16.12 0.07 -7.88
C THR A 61 15.56 -0.04 -6.46
N GLY A 62 15.48 -1.26 -5.94
CA GLY A 62 14.99 -1.52 -4.60
C GLY A 62 16.07 -1.27 -3.54
N TRP A 63 15.68 -0.67 -2.43
CA TRP A 63 16.57 -0.34 -1.30
C TRP A 63 15.83 -0.55 0.01
N MET A 64 16.60 -0.73 1.08
CA MET A 64 16.07 -0.80 2.44
C MET A 64 17.00 -0.15 3.45
N VAL A 65 16.44 0.19 4.61
CA VAL A 65 17.15 0.49 5.85
C VAL A 65 16.50 -0.30 6.98
N ARG A 66 17.29 -0.65 7.98
CA ARG A 66 16.85 -1.48 9.13
C ARG A 66 17.06 -0.72 10.42
N SER A 67 16.17 -0.95 11.38
CA SER A 67 16.32 -0.52 12.77
C SER A 67 16.13 -1.70 13.70
N LYS A 68 17.04 -1.83 14.67
CA LYS A 68 17.00 -2.86 15.71
C LYS A 68 16.48 -2.34 17.04
N ASP A 69 16.18 -1.06 17.13
CA ASP A 69 15.82 -0.34 18.36
C ASP A 69 14.47 0.38 18.27
N GLY A 70 13.56 -0.13 17.42
CA GLY A 70 12.21 0.40 17.26
C GLY A 70 12.17 1.75 16.53
N GLY A 71 13.12 1.99 15.63
CA GLY A 71 13.13 3.19 14.79
C GLY A 71 13.93 4.37 15.36
N LYS A 72 14.66 4.18 16.46
CA LYS A 72 15.50 5.23 17.05
C LYS A 72 16.78 5.45 16.24
N THR A 73 17.41 4.37 15.79
CA THR A 73 18.55 4.42 14.88
C THR A 73 18.32 3.54 13.66
N TRP A 74 18.99 3.85 12.57
CA TRP A 74 18.83 3.18 11.29
C TRP A 74 20.18 2.80 10.68
N SER A 75 20.22 1.65 10.00
CA SER A 75 21.39 1.22 9.23
C SER A 75 21.70 2.20 8.09
N LYS A 76 22.88 2.05 7.50
CA LYS A 76 23.10 2.57 6.15
C LYS A 76 22.09 1.92 5.19
N ARG A 77 21.78 2.62 4.09
CA ARG A 77 20.92 2.06 3.05
C ARG A 77 21.58 0.85 2.41
N GLU A 78 20.80 -0.18 2.21
CA GLU A 78 21.22 -1.45 1.63
C GLU A 78 20.45 -1.64 0.31
N PRO A 79 21.14 -1.90 -0.83
CA PRO A 79 20.44 -2.24 -2.07
C PRO A 79 19.83 -3.64 -1.94
N LEU A 80 18.64 -3.82 -2.50
CA LEU A 80 18.16 -5.16 -2.80
C LEU A 80 18.96 -5.73 -3.99
N LYS A 81 18.96 -7.05 -4.12
CA LYS A 81 19.57 -7.72 -5.29
C LYS A 81 19.02 -7.12 -6.59
N GLU A 82 19.85 -7.03 -7.61
CA GLU A 82 19.42 -6.57 -8.93
C GLU A 82 18.18 -7.35 -9.43
N GLY A 83 17.20 -6.62 -9.98
CA GLY A 83 15.94 -7.18 -10.43
C GLY A 83 14.86 -7.30 -9.34
N PHE A 84 15.17 -6.91 -8.09
CA PHE A 84 14.21 -6.89 -6.97
C PHE A 84 13.88 -5.46 -6.56
N LEU A 85 12.58 -5.22 -6.30
CA LEU A 85 12.06 -3.92 -5.88
C LEU A 85 11.60 -3.90 -4.42
N GLY A 86 11.35 -5.09 -3.83
CA GLY A 86 10.68 -5.19 -2.55
C GLY A 86 9.19 -4.77 -2.64
N PRO A 87 8.51 -4.63 -1.52
CA PRO A 87 7.10 -4.24 -1.51
C PRO A 87 6.93 -2.88 -2.17
N ILE A 88 6.03 -2.81 -3.18
CA ILE A 88 5.96 -1.63 -4.05
C ILE A 88 5.19 -0.47 -3.43
N LYS A 89 4.20 -0.75 -2.59
CA LYS A 89 3.35 0.26 -1.93
C LYS A 89 2.75 -0.26 -0.62
N ASN A 90 2.25 -1.50 -0.62
CA ASN A 90 1.59 -2.09 0.52
C ASN A 90 2.56 -2.98 1.30
N LYS A 91 2.27 -3.16 2.58
CA LYS A 91 3.10 -3.93 3.50
C LYS A 91 3.25 -5.39 3.07
N PRO A 92 4.42 -6.00 3.28
CA PRO A 92 4.56 -7.45 3.19
C PRO A 92 3.79 -8.15 4.32
N ILE A 93 3.63 -9.46 4.19
CA ILE A 93 3.15 -10.33 5.25
C ILE A 93 4.22 -11.37 5.61
N LEU A 94 4.24 -11.77 6.86
CA LEU A 94 4.99 -12.96 7.30
C LEU A 94 4.01 -14.10 7.54
N ARG A 95 4.19 -15.22 6.85
CA ARG A 95 3.36 -16.40 7.00
C ARG A 95 4.16 -17.68 6.84
N ASN A 96 3.97 -18.62 7.77
CA ASN A 96 4.67 -19.90 7.78
C ASN A 96 6.19 -19.77 7.56
N GLY A 97 6.81 -18.79 8.22
CA GLY A 97 8.23 -18.50 8.11
C GLY A 97 8.65 -17.74 6.83
N ARG A 98 7.74 -17.51 5.88
CA ARG A 98 8.00 -16.81 4.63
C ARG A 98 7.52 -15.35 4.69
N LEU A 99 8.40 -14.43 4.38
CA LEU A 99 8.08 -13.03 4.14
C LEU A 99 7.68 -12.85 2.68
N ILE A 100 6.47 -12.33 2.42
CA ILE A 100 5.93 -12.16 1.07
C ILE A 100 5.66 -10.69 0.82
N ALA A 101 6.34 -10.12 -0.17
CA ALA A 101 6.25 -8.72 -0.55
C ALA A 101 5.36 -8.54 -1.78
N PRO A 102 4.26 -7.76 -1.68
CA PRO A 102 3.41 -7.45 -2.82
C PRO A 102 4.10 -6.45 -3.75
N THR A 103 4.35 -6.86 -4.98
CA THR A 103 5.16 -6.10 -5.94
C THR A 103 4.45 -5.93 -7.27
N SER A 104 4.85 -4.97 -8.05
CA SER A 104 4.35 -4.74 -9.40
C SER A 104 5.34 -3.94 -10.22
N ILE A 105 5.20 -4.03 -11.55
CA ILE A 105 5.97 -3.25 -12.51
C ILE A 105 5.02 -2.40 -13.36
N GLU A 106 5.48 -1.21 -13.74
CA GLU A 106 4.73 -0.30 -14.62
C GLU A 106 5.29 -0.28 -16.04
N GLU A 107 6.58 -0.53 -16.19
CA GLU A 107 7.26 -0.58 -17.47
C GLU A 107 6.80 -1.79 -18.29
N GLY A 108 6.62 -1.60 -19.60
CA GLY A 108 6.09 -2.65 -20.49
C GLY A 108 4.64 -3.06 -20.21
N GLY A 109 3.91 -2.26 -19.40
CA GLY A 109 2.53 -2.50 -18.96
C GLY A 109 2.46 -2.88 -17.48
N TRP A 110 1.35 -2.51 -16.86
CA TRP A 110 1.11 -2.78 -15.46
C TRP A 110 0.90 -4.27 -15.21
N ARG A 111 1.77 -4.89 -14.42
CA ARG A 111 1.71 -6.32 -14.09
C ARG A 111 2.05 -6.54 -12.63
N LEU A 112 1.33 -7.46 -11.99
CA LEU A 112 1.59 -7.91 -10.63
C LEU A 112 2.61 -9.05 -10.62
N TYR A 113 3.41 -9.09 -9.59
CA TYR A 113 4.21 -10.24 -9.17
C TYR A 113 4.51 -10.11 -7.68
N PHE A 114 5.08 -11.14 -7.10
CA PHE A 114 5.42 -11.14 -5.70
C PHE A 114 6.89 -11.50 -5.52
N GLU A 115 7.48 -10.94 -4.50
CA GLU A 115 8.81 -11.30 -4.06
C GLU A 115 8.69 -11.96 -2.68
N TYR A 116 9.44 -13.02 -2.44
CA TYR A 116 9.37 -13.69 -1.16
C TYR A 116 10.74 -14.12 -0.65
N SER A 117 10.84 -14.27 0.68
CA SER A 117 12.05 -14.63 1.39
C SER A 117 11.72 -15.66 2.46
N ASP A 118 12.50 -16.73 2.50
CA ASP A 118 12.38 -17.81 3.50
C ASP A 118 13.40 -17.64 4.65
N ASP A 119 14.17 -16.55 4.64
CA ASP A 119 15.24 -16.24 5.60
C ASP A 119 15.14 -14.80 6.18
N MET A 120 13.91 -14.32 6.35
CA MET A 120 13.59 -13.01 6.92
C MET A 120 14.17 -11.83 6.14
N GLY A 121 14.20 -11.93 4.81
CA GLY A 121 14.61 -10.86 3.92
C GLY A 121 16.10 -10.75 3.68
N LYS A 122 16.88 -11.80 3.95
CA LYS A 122 18.31 -11.85 3.58
C LYS A 122 18.47 -12.22 2.10
N THR A 123 17.73 -13.23 1.65
CA THR A 123 17.66 -13.59 0.23
C THR A 123 16.23 -13.54 -0.28
N TRP A 124 16.08 -13.24 -1.55
CA TRP A 124 14.77 -13.04 -2.17
C TRP A 124 14.64 -13.88 -3.44
N LYS A 125 13.43 -14.40 -3.63
CA LYS A 125 12.94 -15.03 -4.85
C LYS A 125 11.77 -14.22 -5.38
N ARG A 126 11.44 -14.39 -6.65
CA ARG A 126 10.27 -13.73 -7.26
C ARG A 126 9.43 -14.74 -8.02
N THR A 127 8.14 -14.46 -8.06
CA THR A 127 7.18 -15.24 -8.84
C THR A 127 7.21 -14.84 -10.31
N GLU A 128 6.57 -15.63 -11.14
CA GLU A 128 6.14 -15.20 -12.46
C GLU A 128 5.14 -14.03 -12.34
N TYR A 129 4.96 -13.30 -13.43
CA TYR A 129 3.91 -12.29 -13.48
C TYR A 129 2.53 -12.93 -13.41
N VAL A 130 1.66 -12.33 -12.61
CA VAL A 130 0.25 -12.74 -12.52
C VAL A 130 -0.39 -12.55 -13.90
N LYS A 131 -0.99 -13.62 -14.43
CA LYS A 131 -1.72 -13.59 -15.69
C LYS A 131 -3.00 -12.77 -15.52
N ALA A 132 -3.41 -12.08 -16.55
CA ALA A 132 -4.67 -11.31 -16.60
C ALA A 132 -5.27 -11.43 -18.00
N ASP A 133 -6.54 -11.07 -18.13
CA ASP A 133 -7.18 -10.94 -19.44
C ASP A 133 -6.57 -9.79 -20.24
N GLU A 134 -6.72 -9.86 -21.55
CA GLU A 134 -6.25 -8.81 -22.43
C GLU A 134 -6.85 -7.44 -22.03
N GLY A 135 -6.01 -6.43 -21.97
CA GLY A 135 -6.40 -5.08 -21.55
C GLY A 135 -6.49 -4.85 -20.03
N VAL A 136 -6.58 -5.89 -19.23
CA VAL A 136 -6.58 -5.75 -17.75
C VAL A 136 -5.18 -5.48 -17.24
N LYS A 137 -4.99 -4.32 -16.61
CA LYS A 137 -3.71 -3.83 -16.10
C LYS A 137 -3.84 -3.50 -14.63
N ALA A 138 -2.97 -4.07 -13.79
CA ALA A 138 -3.02 -3.93 -12.34
C ALA A 138 -1.66 -3.67 -11.71
N ILE A 139 -1.64 -2.90 -10.62
CA ILE A 139 -0.43 -2.63 -9.81
C ILE A 139 -0.78 -2.51 -8.32
N GLN A 140 0.28 -2.53 -7.50
CA GLN A 140 0.25 -2.20 -6.08
C GLN A 140 -0.70 -3.11 -5.28
N PRO A 141 -0.50 -4.44 -5.32
CA PRO A 141 -1.36 -5.38 -4.61
C PRO A 141 -1.23 -5.24 -3.09
N ALA A 142 -2.30 -5.59 -2.37
CA ALA A 142 -2.33 -5.78 -0.92
C ALA A 142 -2.72 -7.21 -0.60
N ILE A 143 -1.96 -7.90 0.24
CA ILE A 143 -2.15 -9.32 0.54
C ILE A 143 -3.03 -9.49 1.77
N MET A 144 -3.95 -10.43 1.69
CA MET A 144 -4.83 -10.90 2.76
C MET A 144 -4.67 -12.41 2.97
N VAL A 145 -4.97 -12.86 4.17
CA VAL A 145 -5.02 -14.31 4.51
C VAL A 145 -6.46 -14.71 4.69
N LEU A 146 -6.96 -15.56 3.81
CA LEU A 146 -8.34 -16.03 3.84
C LEU A 146 -8.57 -17.07 4.94
N LYS A 147 -9.82 -17.26 5.34
CA LYS A 147 -10.22 -18.26 6.39
C LYS A 147 -9.86 -19.70 6.02
N ASP A 148 -9.86 -20.03 4.74
CA ASP A 148 -9.46 -21.36 4.23
C ASP A 148 -7.94 -21.56 4.15
N GLY A 149 -7.20 -20.55 4.52
CA GLY A 149 -5.75 -20.60 4.54
C GLY A 149 -5.09 -20.15 3.23
N ARG A 150 -5.78 -19.92 2.15
CA ARG A 150 -5.22 -19.32 0.95
C ARG A 150 -4.80 -17.86 1.20
N LEU A 151 -3.91 -17.37 0.37
CA LEU A 151 -3.66 -15.95 0.24
C LEU A 151 -4.57 -15.38 -0.85
N ALA A 152 -5.04 -14.15 -0.65
CA ALA A 152 -5.64 -13.33 -1.69
C ALA A 152 -4.87 -12.01 -1.79
N ALA A 153 -4.76 -11.47 -2.98
CA ALA A 153 -4.19 -10.14 -3.16
C ALA A 153 -5.13 -9.27 -4.00
N VAL A 154 -5.59 -8.18 -3.42
CA VAL A 154 -6.42 -7.17 -4.09
C VAL A 154 -5.55 -6.07 -4.67
N ALA A 155 -5.85 -5.61 -5.86
CA ALA A 155 -5.01 -4.67 -6.58
C ALA A 155 -5.82 -3.58 -7.29
N ARG A 156 -5.22 -2.42 -7.39
CA ARG A 156 -5.66 -1.31 -8.22
C ARG A 156 -5.55 -1.69 -9.69
N THR A 157 -6.62 -1.42 -10.47
CA THR A 157 -6.61 -1.66 -11.92
C THR A 157 -6.90 -0.38 -12.74
N ARG A 158 -6.79 -0.51 -14.05
CA ARG A 158 -7.31 0.49 -15.01
C ARG A 158 -8.70 0.14 -15.54
N SER A 159 -9.32 -0.91 -15.01
CA SER A 159 -10.59 -1.48 -15.48
C SER A 159 -11.78 -1.08 -14.60
N GLU A 160 -11.69 0.04 -13.87
CA GLU A 160 -12.74 0.60 -13.00
C GLU A 160 -13.17 -0.28 -11.80
N HIS A 161 -12.63 -1.47 -11.70
CA HIS A 161 -12.87 -2.44 -10.64
C HIS A 161 -11.56 -2.87 -9.98
N ILE A 162 -11.65 -3.38 -8.77
CA ILE A 162 -10.52 -4.00 -8.08
C ILE A 162 -10.23 -5.35 -8.73
N GLY A 163 -8.95 -5.65 -8.93
CA GLY A 163 -8.49 -6.97 -9.32
C GLY A 163 -8.14 -7.82 -8.12
N ILE A 164 -8.40 -9.12 -8.17
CA ILE A 164 -8.04 -10.09 -7.15
C ILE A 164 -7.31 -11.29 -7.76
N THR A 165 -6.34 -11.85 -7.05
CA THR A 165 -5.62 -13.07 -7.38
C THR A 165 -5.37 -13.89 -6.11
N TYR A 166 -5.19 -15.19 -6.24
CA TYR A 166 -5.09 -16.11 -5.12
C TYR A 166 -3.84 -16.99 -5.19
N SER A 167 -3.34 -17.38 -4.02
CA SER A 167 -2.27 -18.38 -3.89
C SER A 167 -2.64 -19.43 -2.86
N SER A 168 -2.42 -20.71 -3.21
CA SER A 168 -2.64 -21.87 -2.34
C SER A 168 -1.34 -22.49 -1.82
N ASP A 169 -0.19 -21.99 -2.27
CA ASP A 169 1.15 -22.52 -2.01
C ASP A 169 2.05 -21.55 -1.24
N ASN A 170 1.45 -20.76 -0.36
CA ASN A 170 2.15 -19.78 0.45
C ASN A 170 2.92 -18.73 -0.38
N GLY A 171 2.31 -18.28 -1.50
CA GLY A 171 2.79 -17.15 -2.30
C GLY A 171 3.79 -17.50 -3.39
N GLU A 172 4.03 -18.79 -3.70
CA GLU A 172 4.94 -19.18 -4.79
C GLU A 172 4.30 -18.99 -6.17
N THR A 173 3.03 -19.37 -6.30
CA THR A 173 2.25 -19.15 -7.53
C THR A 173 0.95 -18.44 -7.24
N TRP A 174 0.46 -17.73 -8.24
CA TRP A 174 -0.76 -16.93 -8.13
C TRP A 174 -1.70 -17.21 -9.31
N SER A 175 -2.98 -17.28 -9.00
CA SER A 175 -4.03 -17.49 -10.00
C SER A 175 -4.06 -16.32 -11.01
N LYS A 176 -4.78 -16.53 -12.11
CA LYS A 176 -5.14 -15.43 -13.01
C LYS A 176 -5.87 -14.34 -12.24
N LEU A 177 -5.55 -13.07 -12.55
CA LEU A 177 -6.23 -11.91 -11.98
C LEU A 177 -7.68 -11.86 -12.49
N GLU A 178 -8.61 -11.72 -11.58
CA GLU A 178 -10.03 -11.54 -11.84
C GLU A 178 -10.47 -10.16 -11.37
N LEU A 179 -11.50 -9.59 -11.99
CA LEU A 179 -12.12 -8.35 -11.53
C LEU A 179 -13.28 -8.70 -10.60
N ILE A 180 -13.36 -8.03 -9.45
CA ILE A 180 -14.48 -8.16 -8.51
C ILE A 180 -15.41 -6.95 -8.61
N ASP A 181 -16.66 -7.13 -8.17
CA ASP A 181 -17.67 -6.07 -8.21
C ASP A 181 -17.46 -5.01 -7.10
N THR A 182 -16.27 -4.46 -7.08
CA THR A 182 -15.91 -3.36 -6.19
C THR A 182 -15.27 -2.27 -7.02
N PRO A 183 -15.88 -1.10 -7.13
CA PRO A 183 -15.37 -0.02 -7.95
C PRO A 183 -14.00 0.48 -7.46
N ASN A 184 -13.15 0.85 -8.39
CA ASN A 184 -11.91 1.56 -8.11
C ASN A 184 -11.57 2.51 -9.27
N ASN A 185 -11.38 3.76 -8.97
CA ASN A 185 -11.09 4.78 -9.97
C ASN A 185 -9.62 4.87 -10.38
N ASN A 186 -8.93 3.73 -10.42
CA ASN A 186 -7.50 3.68 -10.72
C ASN A 186 -6.67 4.43 -9.66
N SER A 187 -6.97 4.25 -8.39
CA SER A 187 -6.19 4.81 -7.28
C SER A 187 -5.69 3.72 -6.33
N GLY A 188 -4.62 4.03 -5.60
CA GLY A 188 -4.01 3.12 -4.65
C GLY A 188 -4.98 2.73 -3.53
N LEU A 189 -4.92 1.48 -3.13
CA LEU A 189 -5.68 0.89 -2.04
C LEU A 189 -4.73 0.20 -1.05
N ASP A 190 -5.21 -0.16 0.12
CA ASP A 190 -4.55 -1.09 1.04
C ASP A 190 -5.58 -1.96 1.74
N ALA A 191 -5.21 -3.16 2.14
CA ALA A 191 -6.07 -4.09 2.85
C ALA A 191 -5.33 -4.77 4.01
N VAL A 192 -6.10 -5.24 4.98
CA VAL A 192 -5.60 -5.99 6.12
C VAL A 192 -6.58 -7.08 6.52
N THR A 193 -6.09 -8.27 6.87
CA THR A 193 -6.86 -9.29 7.56
C THR A 193 -6.81 -9.03 9.05
N LEU A 194 -7.97 -8.94 9.68
CA LEU A 194 -8.12 -8.71 11.11
C LEU A 194 -7.86 -9.98 11.91
N LYS A 195 -7.64 -9.82 13.21
CA LYS A 195 -7.44 -10.94 14.15
C LYS A 195 -8.66 -11.89 14.22
N ASP A 196 -9.86 -11.37 13.94
CA ASP A 196 -11.12 -12.15 13.91
C ASP A 196 -11.39 -12.81 12.55
N GLY A 197 -10.51 -12.64 11.58
CA GLY A 197 -10.59 -13.23 10.25
C GLY A 197 -11.40 -12.42 9.24
N ARG A 198 -11.99 -11.29 9.62
CA ARG A 198 -12.57 -10.34 8.66
C ARG A 198 -11.46 -9.60 7.90
N HIS A 199 -11.82 -9.00 6.79
CA HIS A 199 -10.91 -8.19 5.99
C HIS A 199 -11.38 -6.74 5.96
N VAL A 200 -10.44 -5.81 5.98
CA VAL A 200 -10.72 -4.38 5.83
C VAL A 200 -9.93 -3.84 4.65
N LEU A 201 -10.61 -3.10 3.79
CA LEU A 201 -10.07 -2.44 2.61
C LEU A 201 -10.25 -0.93 2.74
N ILE A 202 -9.24 -0.16 2.41
CA ILE A 202 -9.33 1.29 2.30
C ILE A 202 -8.99 1.71 0.87
N CYS A 203 -9.94 2.36 0.19
CA CYS A 203 -9.81 2.73 -1.22
C CYS A 203 -10.69 3.92 -1.60
N ASN A 204 -10.54 4.39 -2.83
CA ASN A 204 -11.53 5.26 -3.46
C ASN A 204 -12.51 4.36 -4.23
N ASP A 205 -13.67 4.10 -3.63
CA ASP A 205 -14.68 3.12 -4.05
C ASP A 205 -15.67 3.69 -5.08
N ARG A 206 -15.18 4.38 -6.07
CA ARG A 206 -15.97 4.91 -7.19
C ARG A 206 -15.38 4.53 -8.54
N PRO A 207 -16.21 4.33 -9.55
CA PRO A 207 -15.72 4.18 -10.92
C PRO A 207 -15.11 5.49 -11.44
N ILE A 208 -14.45 5.41 -12.57
CA ILE A 208 -13.97 6.59 -13.30
C ILE A 208 -15.18 7.32 -13.89
N PRO A 209 -15.39 8.62 -13.61
CA PRO A 209 -16.49 9.36 -14.23
C PRO A 209 -16.37 9.37 -15.75
N LYS A 210 -17.51 9.27 -16.43
CA LYS A 210 -17.59 9.32 -17.90
C LYS A 210 -16.85 10.56 -18.43
N GLY A 211 -16.07 10.38 -19.47
CA GLY A 211 -15.31 11.45 -20.12
C GLY A 211 -13.94 11.76 -19.49
N ILE A 212 -13.60 11.19 -18.33
CA ILE A 212 -12.28 11.35 -17.73
C ILE A 212 -11.37 10.19 -18.16
N LYS A 213 -10.43 10.49 -19.02
CA LYS A 213 -9.42 9.51 -19.46
C LYS A 213 -8.46 9.19 -18.28
N ASN A 214 -8.24 7.90 -18.02
CA ASN A 214 -7.28 7.36 -17.04
C ASN A 214 -7.56 7.69 -15.56
N GLY A 215 -8.76 8.06 -15.15
CA GLY A 215 -9.13 8.27 -13.74
C GLY A 215 -8.31 9.30 -12.99
N LYS A 216 -7.54 10.13 -13.69
CA LYS A 216 -6.70 11.13 -13.05
C LYS A 216 -7.54 12.27 -12.52
N GLY A 217 -7.49 12.51 -11.22
CA GLY A 217 -8.03 13.73 -10.61
C GLY A 217 -9.11 13.53 -9.55
N LEU A 218 -9.91 12.49 -9.62
CA LEU A 218 -11.02 12.30 -8.68
C LEU A 218 -10.71 11.20 -7.65
N ARG A 219 -9.84 11.51 -6.68
CA ARG A 219 -9.54 10.60 -5.57
C ARG A 219 -10.36 10.99 -4.34
N THR A 220 -11.67 10.91 -4.51
CA THR A 220 -12.72 11.16 -3.52
C THR A 220 -13.95 10.36 -3.95
N PRO A 221 -14.73 9.79 -3.00
CA PRO A 221 -14.45 9.69 -1.58
C PRO A 221 -13.27 8.78 -1.27
N LEU A 222 -12.81 8.78 -0.02
CA LEU A 222 -11.95 7.75 0.54
C LEU A 222 -12.77 6.99 1.57
N SER A 223 -12.99 5.72 1.32
CA SER A 223 -13.86 4.85 2.11
C SER A 223 -13.12 3.68 2.73
N VAL A 224 -13.66 3.18 3.83
CA VAL A 224 -13.27 1.91 4.46
C VAL A 224 -14.41 0.93 4.25
N MET A 225 -14.07 -0.24 3.77
CA MET A 225 -14.98 -1.34 3.49
C MET A 225 -14.58 -2.57 4.30
N VAL A 226 -15.54 -3.45 4.57
CA VAL A 226 -15.33 -4.69 5.34
C VAL A 226 -15.86 -5.86 4.53
N SER A 227 -15.17 -7.00 4.64
CA SER A 227 -15.53 -8.24 3.99
C SER A 227 -15.27 -9.44 4.90
N ASP A 228 -16.11 -10.47 4.81
CA ASP A 228 -15.94 -11.74 5.51
C ASP A 228 -15.20 -12.79 4.67
N ASP A 229 -15.13 -12.60 3.35
CA ASP A 229 -14.56 -13.53 2.37
C ASP A 229 -13.44 -12.95 1.50
N GLY A 230 -13.20 -11.63 1.61
CA GLY A 230 -12.20 -10.90 0.82
C GLY A 230 -12.63 -10.58 -0.62
N VAL A 231 -13.86 -10.89 -1.01
CA VAL A 231 -14.44 -10.69 -2.35
C VAL A 231 -15.64 -9.75 -2.31
N ASN A 232 -16.57 -10.01 -1.40
CA ASN A 232 -17.79 -9.23 -1.22
C ASN A 232 -17.54 -8.15 -0.17
N TRP A 233 -17.46 -6.89 -0.62
CA TRP A 233 -17.12 -5.76 0.23
C TRP A 233 -18.34 -4.91 0.56
N ARG A 234 -18.56 -4.68 1.85
CA ARG A 234 -19.58 -3.78 2.37
C ARG A 234 -18.95 -2.46 2.78
N HIS A 235 -19.55 -1.34 2.37
CA HIS A 235 -19.14 -0.02 2.85
C HIS A 235 -19.34 0.06 4.37
N TRP A 236 -18.34 0.53 5.09
CA TRP A 236 -18.41 0.77 6.52
C TRP A 236 -18.46 2.25 6.84
N ILE A 237 -17.47 3.01 6.41
CA ILE A 237 -17.37 4.43 6.71
C ILE A 237 -16.64 5.19 5.61
N THR A 238 -17.11 6.39 5.32
CA THR A 238 -16.40 7.36 4.47
C THR A 238 -15.53 8.25 5.35
N LEU A 239 -14.23 8.22 5.11
CA LEU A 239 -13.26 9.06 5.85
C LEU A 239 -13.20 10.48 5.30
N GLU A 240 -13.34 10.62 4.00
CA GLU A 240 -13.26 11.89 3.28
C GLU A 240 -14.24 11.88 2.10
N ASP A 241 -15.08 12.90 2.01
CA ASP A 241 -16.02 13.08 0.91
C ASP A 241 -16.12 14.57 0.54
N SER A 242 -15.03 15.16 0.17
CA SER A 242 -15.00 16.53 -0.32
C SER A 242 -14.78 16.53 -1.84
N PRO A 243 -15.50 17.37 -2.60
CA PRO A 243 -15.27 17.51 -4.04
C PRO A 243 -13.87 18.03 -4.36
N ILE A 244 -13.19 18.62 -3.39
CA ILE A 244 -11.79 19.03 -3.53
C ILE A 244 -10.92 17.78 -3.31
N SER A 245 -10.68 17.02 -4.36
CA SER A 245 -9.72 15.92 -4.42
C SER A 245 -8.33 16.43 -3.98
N GLN A 246 -7.47 15.69 -3.34
CA GLN A 246 -7.22 14.26 -3.37
C GLN A 246 -7.10 13.64 -1.99
N TYR A 247 -7.66 12.48 -1.81
CA TYR A 247 -7.45 11.60 -0.67
C TYR A 247 -6.95 10.27 -1.21
N SER A 248 -5.68 9.95 -1.02
CA SER A 248 -5.05 8.88 -1.81
C SER A 248 -3.89 8.20 -1.11
N TYR A 249 -3.44 7.09 -1.70
CA TYR A 249 -2.36 6.27 -1.18
C TYR A 249 -2.54 5.89 0.29
N PRO A 250 -3.71 5.32 0.64
CA PRO A 250 -3.95 4.91 2.01
C PRO A 250 -3.05 3.75 2.42
N SER A 251 -2.76 3.66 3.70
CA SER A 251 -2.22 2.47 4.35
C SER A 251 -3.01 2.18 5.61
N ILE A 252 -3.25 0.90 5.91
CA ILE A 252 -4.03 0.46 7.06
C ILE A 252 -3.35 -0.70 7.78
N ILE A 253 -3.37 -0.67 9.10
CA ILE A 253 -2.93 -1.76 9.97
C ILE A 253 -3.92 -1.96 11.11
N GLN A 254 -3.96 -3.17 11.68
CA GLN A 254 -4.56 -3.42 12.97
C GLN A 254 -3.47 -3.52 14.04
N THR A 255 -3.60 -2.76 15.11
CA THR A 255 -2.67 -2.77 16.25
C THR A 255 -3.03 -3.84 17.28
N SER A 256 -2.17 -4.03 18.29
CA SER A 256 -2.37 -5.05 19.32
C SER A 256 -3.62 -4.85 20.15
N ASP A 257 -4.06 -3.60 20.34
CA ASP A 257 -5.31 -3.21 21.02
C ASP A 257 -6.58 -3.41 20.16
N GLY A 258 -6.43 -3.96 18.95
CA GLY A 258 -7.54 -4.25 18.03
C GLY A 258 -7.98 -3.07 17.17
N LYS A 259 -7.47 -1.87 17.40
CA LYS A 259 -7.83 -0.70 16.59
C LYS A 259 -7.19 -0.72 15.23
N LEU A 260 -7.82 -0.03 14.29
CA LEU A 260 -7.32 0.17 12.94
C LEU A 260 -6.69 1.55 12.84
N HIS A 261 -5.47 1.60 12.39
CA HIS A 261 -4.75 2.84 12.11
C HIS A 261 -4.65 3.02 10.61
N CYS A 262 -5.22 4.11 10.10
CA CYS A 262 -5.21 4.49 8.70
C CYS A 262 -4.40 5.75 8.51
N ILE A 263 -3.50 5.76 7.54
CA ILE A 263 -2.80 6.97 7.09
C ILE A 263 -3.02 7.16 5.60
N TYR A 264 -3.13 8.40 5.15
CA TYR A 264 -3.31 8.70 3.74
C TYR A 264 -2.90 10.14 3.40
N THR A 265 -2.65 10.38 2.13
CA THR A 265 -2.44 11.72 1.59
C THR A 265 -3.74 12.52 1.68
N TRP A 266 -3.71 13.64 2.38
CA TRP A 266 -4.80 14.59 2.46
C TRP A 266 -4.50 15.81 1.59
N ARG A 267 -5.24 15.96 0.47
CA ARG A 267 -5.15 17.07 -0.50
C ARG A 267 -3.72 17.37 -1.01
N ARG A 268 -2.81 16.39 -0.97
CA ARG A 268 -1.38 16.55 -1.25
C ARG A 268 -0.67 17.64 -0.41
N GLN A 269 -1.26 18.04 0.68
CA GLN A 269 -0.73 19.06 1.59
C GLN A 269 -0.16 18.45 2.86
N ARG A 270 -0.73 17.32 3.31
CA ARG A 270 -0.32 16.64 4.53
C ARG A 270 -0.65 15.15 4.48
N ILE A 271 -0.16 14.43 5.46
CA ILE A 271 -0.60 13.07 5.78
C ILE A 271 -1.62 13.17 6.91
N LYS A 272 -2.78 12.53 6.75
CA LYS A 272 -3.79 12.42 7.81
C LYS A 272 -3.73 11.03 8.41
N HIS A 273 -3.84 10.95 9.73
CA HIS A 273 -3.94 9.72 10.51
C HIS A 273 -5.32 9.64 11.14
N VAL A 274 -5.97 8.49 11.00
CA VAL A 274 -7.29 8.19 11.58
C VAL A 274 -7.21 6.87 12.32
N VAL A 275 -7.83 6.81 13.49
CA VAL A 275 -7.98 5.59 14.28
C VAL A 275 -9.43 5.18 14.28
N LEU A 276 -9.72 3.93 13.92
CA LEU A 276 -11.06 3.36 13.88
C LEU A 276 -11.15 2.18 14.85
N ASP A 277 -12.29 2.05 15.48
CA ASP A 277 -12.63 0.91 16.33
C ASP A 277 -13.64 0.02 15.59
N ILE A 278 -13.20 -1.14 15.14
CA ILE A 278 -14.01 -2.08 14.37
C ILE A 278 -15.23 -2.58 15.18
N ASN A 279 -15.15 -2.58 16.51
CA ASN A 279 -16.27 -2.98 17.38
C ASN A 279 -17.41 -1.95 17.39
N LYS A 280 -17.16 -0.75 16.87
CA LYS A 280 -18.18 0.30 16.68
C LYS A 280 -18.83 0.25 15.30
N MET A 281 -18.47 -0.70 14.48
CA MET A 281 -19.18 -0.95 13.23
C MET A 281 -20.63 -1.36 13.57
N LYS A 282 -21.60 -0.57 13.13
CA LYS A 282 -23.00 -0.96 13.17
C LYS A 282 -23.27 -1.85 11.96
N ASP A 283 -23.95 -2.96 12.21
CA ASP A 283 -24.44 -3.87 11.16
C ASP A 283 -25.42 -3.14 10.23
#